data_1592c58ea10b16681c44ee52905d93c8
#
_entry.id   1592c58ea10b16681c44ee52905d93c8
#
_cell.length_a   1.000
_cell.length_b   1.000
_cell.length_c   1.000
_cell.angle_alpha   90.00
_cell.angle_beta   90.00
_cell.angle_gamma   90.00
#
_symmetry.space_group_name_H-M   'P 1'
#
loop_
_entity.id
_entity.type
_entity.pdbx_description
1 polymer ?
#
loop_
_entity_poly.entity_id
_entity_poly.type
_entity_poly.pdbx_seq_one_letter_code
_entity_poly.pdbx_strand_id
1 'polypeptide(L)'
;MRVKVKIPKLGLTMTEATIVEWLKAVGEPVTAGEALLVIETEKAEVEVEAPASGTLVEIVGAARSVYPIGEVLAVIDMPGGA
;
A
#
# COMPACT_ATOMS: atom_id res chain seq x y z
N MET A 1 14.33 3.95 -9.59
CA MET A 1 12.99 3.68 -10.17
C MET A 1 11.96 3.66 -9.06
N ARG A 2 10.81 4.27 -9.28
CA ARG A 2 9.77 4.35 -8.25
C ARG A 2 8.57 3.50 -8.63
N VAL A 3 8.03 2.80 -7.63
CA VAL A 3 6.87 1.93 -7.80
C VAL A 3 5.75 2.47 -6.93
N LYS A 4 4.57 2.59 -7.50
CA LYS A 4 3.40 3.08 -6.77
C LYS A 4 2.66 1.91 -6.13
N VAL A 5 2.29 2.07 -4.87
CA VAL A 5 1.46 1.10 -4.15
C VAL A 5 0.03 1.58 -4.25
N LYS A 6 -0.85 0.75 -4.82
CA LYS A 6 -2.25 1.09 -5.05
C LYS A 6 -3.15 0.15 -4.27
N ILE A 7 -4.38 0.60 -4.02
CA ILE A 7 -5.39 -0.26 -3.42
C ILE A 7 -5.74 -1.37 -4.41
N PRO A 8 -5.51 -2.64 -4.03
CA PRO A 8 -5.82 -3.75 -4.93
C PRO A 8 -7.31 -4.06 -4.93
N LYS A 9 -7.79 -4.60 -6.04
CA LYS A 9 -9.16 -5.08 -6.11
C LYS A 9 -9.20 -6.51 -5.59
N LEU A 10 -9.76 -6.67 -4.40
CA LEU A 10 -9.78 -7.95 -3.70
C LEU A 10 -11.11 -8.69 -3.86
N GLY A 11 -12.12 -8.08 -4.48
CA GLY A 11 -13.41 -8.70 -4.71
C GLY A 11 -14.13 -8.05 -5.88
N LEU A 12 -15.07 -8.78 -6.47
CA LEU A 12 -15.77 -8.30 -7.67
C LEU A 12 -16.59 -7.03 -7.44
N THR A 13 -17.12 -6.87 -6.24
CA THR A 13 -17.96 -5.73 -5.91
C THR A 13 -17.23 -4.65 -5.13
N MET A 14 -15.95 -4.85 -4.86
CA MET A 14 -15.17 -3.89 -4.10
C MET A 14 -14.93 -2.63 -4.92
N THR A 15 -15.33 -1.47 -4.40
CA THR A 15 -15.12 -0.18 -5.05
C THR A 15 -14.20 0.73 -4.27
N GLU A 16 -14.04 0.48 -2.98
CA GLU A 16 -13.22 1.29 -2.10
C GLU A 16 -12.75 0.49 -0.91
N ALA A 17 -11.79 1.02 -0.19
CA ALA A 17 -11.29 0.41 1.04
C ALA A 17 -10.88 1.49 2.03
N THR A 18 -10.94 1.15 3.31
CA THR A 18 -10.51 2.05 4.38
C THR A 18 -9.11 1.64 4.80
N ILE A 19 -8.21 2.61 4.92
CA ILE A 19 -6.89 2.33 5.46
C ILE A 19 -7.02 2.24 6.98
N VAL A 20 -6.68 1.09 7.54
CA VAL A 20 -6.76 0.87 9.00
C VAL A 20 -5.51 1.39 9.67
N GLU A 21 -4.36 0.91 9.22
CA GLU A 21 -3.08 1.36 9.79
C GLU A 21 -1.93 1.09 8.82
N TRP A 22 -0.87 1.85 8.99
CA TRP A 22 0.39 1.62 8.26
C TRP A 22 1.34 0.83 9.15
N LEU A 23 1.96 -0.19 8.56
CA LEU A 23 2.92 -1.04 9.26
C LEU A 23 4.36 -0.60 9.03
N LYS A 24 4.57 0.31 8.07
CA LYS A 24 5.88 0.87 7.75
C LYS A 24 5.78 2.38 7.71
N ALA A 25 6.89 3.04 7.96
CA ALA A 25 6.98 4.50 7.92
C ALA A 25 7.85 4.96 6.76
N VAL A 26 7.69 6.21 6.38
CA VAL A 26 8.54 6.83 5.35
C VAL A 26 9.99 6.74 5.80
N GLY A 27 10.85 6.28 4.90
CA GLY A 27 12.26 6.10 5.17
C GLY A 27 12.65 4.68 5.52
N GLU A 28 11.67 3.81 5.81
CA GLU A 28 11.98 2.43 6.15
C GLU A 28 12.21 1.57 4.91
N PRO A 29 13.14 0.61 4.99
CA PRO A 29 13.30 -0.35 3.90
C PRO A 29 12.13 -1.33 3.89
N VAL A 30 11.73 -1.75 2.71
CA VAL A 30 10.66 -2.74 2.54
C VAL A 30 11.14 -3.84 1.60
N THR A 31 10.60 -5.03 1.79
CA THR A 31 10.91 -6.19 0.97
C THR A 31 9.65 -6.62 0.22
N ALA A 32 9.79 -6.99 -1.04
CA ALA A 32 8.66 -7.47 -1.82
C ALA A 32 7.94 -8.60 -1.07
N GLY A 33 6.61 -8.51 -0.96
CA GLY A 33 5.81 -9.47 -0.22
C GLY A 33 5.61 -9.11 1.24
N GLU A 34 6.33 -8.12 1.76
CA GLU A 34 6.18 -7.69 3.14
C GLU A 34 4.95 -6.82 3.29
N ALA A 35 4.18 -7.01 4.37
CA ALA A 35 2.98 -6.22 4.61
C ALA A 35 3.35 -4.77 4.88
N LEU A 36 2.74 -3.85 4.14
CA LEU A 36 2.97 -2.41 4.28
C LEU A 36 1.90 -1.74 5.11
N LEU A 37 0.67 -2.15 4.95
CA LEU A 37 -0.47 -1.53 5.62
C LEU A 37 -1.61 -2.54 5.69
N VAL A 38 -2.59 -2.20 6.54
CA VAL A 38 -3.81 -2.99 6.66
C VAL A 38 -4.96 -2.14 6.12
N ILE A 39 -5.77 -2.73 5.26
CA ILE A 39 -6.99 -2.09 4.77
C ILE A 39 -8.19 -2.89 5.22
N GLU A 40 -9.33 -2.23 5.33
CA GLU A 40 -10.58 -2.87 5.67
C GLU A 40 -11.55 -2.74 4.50
N THR A 41 -12.14 -3.87 4.12
CA THR A 41 -13.23 -3.91 3.15
C THR A 41 -14.51 -4.27 3.89
N GLU A 42 -15.64 -4.27 3.20
CA GLU A 42 -16.91 -4.60 3.85
C GLU A 42 -16.94 -6.02 4.40
N LYS A 43 -16.02 -6.89 3.99
CA LYS A 43 -16.02 -8.28 4.40
C LYS A 43 -14.91 -8.65 5.37
N ALA A 44 -13.77 -7.98 5.31
CA ALA A 44 -12.61 -8.38 6.12
C ALA A 44 -11.51 -7.32 6.08
N GLU A 45 -10.59 -7.47 7.01
CA GLU A 45 -9.33 -6.71 6.98
C GLU A 45 -8.31 -7.52 6.20
N VAL A 46 -7.52 -6.83 5.38
CA VAL A 46 -6.52 -7.47 4.52
C VAL A 46 -5.24 -6.67 4.58
N GLU A 47 -4.12 -7.37 4.60
CA GLU A 47 -2.81 -6.73 4.52
C GLU A 47 -2.43 -6.49 3.07
N VAL A 48 -1.91 -5.31 2.77
CA VAL A 48 -1.40 -4.97 1.44
C VAL A 48 0.10 -5.15 1.45
N GLU A 49 0.60 -6.00 0.56
CA GLU A 49 2.00 -6.32 0.49
C GLU A 49 2.76 -5.40 -0.45
N ALA A 50 4.05 -5.23 -0.18
CA ALA A 50 4.91 -4.44 -1.04
C ALA A 50 5.06 -5.11 -2.40
N PRO A 51 4.84 -4.38 -3.50
CA PRO A 51 5.02 -4.95 -4.84
C PRO A 51 6.47 -5.09 -5.25
N ALA A 52 7.37 -4.48 -4.50
CA ALA A 52 8.80 -4.51 -4.83
C ALA A 52 9.61 -4.19 -3.57
N SER A 53 10.89 -4.55 -3.62
CA SER A 53 11.81 -4.22 -2.53
C SER A 53 12.44 -2.86 -2.79
N GLY A 54 12.61 -2.08 -1.74
CA GLY A 54 13.19 -0.74 -1.85
C GLY A 54 12.98 0.02 -0.56
N THR A 55 12.87 1.34 -0.67
CA THR A 55 12.63 2.21 0.47
C THR A 55 11.29 2.92 0.30
N LEU A 56 10.49 2.92 1.35
CA LEU A 56 9.22 3.65 1.35
C LEU A 56 9.52 5.14 1.44
N VAL A 57 9.30 5.86 0.35
CA VAL A 57 9.68 7.28 0.28
C VAL A 57 8.52 8.24 0.44
N GLU A 58 7.30 7.77 0.23
CA GLU A 58 6.13 8.62 0.36
C GLU A 58 4.91 7.81 0.78
N ILE A 59 4.12 8.35 1.71
CA ILE A 59 2.82 7.80 2.09
C ILE A 59 1.79 8.85 1.72
N VAL A 60 0.92 8.53 0.78
CA VAL A 60 -0.13 9.44 0.31
C VAL A 60 -1.44 9.17 1.04
N GLY A 61 -1.74 7.90 1.30
CA GLY A 61 -2.98 7.51 1.93
C GLY A 61 -2.93 7.64 3.45
N ALA A 62 -3.84 8.43 4.00
CA ALA A 62 -3.90 8.63 5.45
C ALA A 62 -4.63 7.48 6.14
N ALA A 63 -4.16 7.09 7.33
CA ALA A 63 -4.84 6.09 8.15
C ALA A 63 -6.26 6.58 8.48
N ARG A 64 -7.20 5.63 8.53
CA ARG A 64 -8.62 5.88 8.84
C ARG A 64 -9.34 6.68 7.77
N SER A 65 -8.80 6.71 6.56
CA SER A 65 -9.44 7.36 5.43
C SER A 65 -9.86 6.32 4.40
N VAL A 66 -10.89 6.65 3.62
CA VAL A 66 -11.42 5.78 2.58
C VAL A 66 -10.88 6.24 1.24
N TYR A 67 -10.42 5.30 0.42
CA TYR A 67 -9.93 5.59 -0.91
C TYR A 67 -10.52 4.62 -1.93
N PRO A 68 -10.75 5.07 -3.17
CA PRO A 68 -11.25 4.17 -4.22
C PRO A 68 -10.16 3.21 -4.67
N ILE A 69 -10.59 2.09 -5.22
CA ILE A 69 -9.68 1.10 -5.80
C ILE A 69 -8.83 1.77 -6.88
N GLY A 70 -7.54 1.43 -6.89
CA GLY A 70 -6.60 1.99 -7.85
C GLY A 70 -5.95 3.28 -7.40
N GLU A 71 -6.40 3.84 -6.27
CA GLU A 71 -5.78 5.04 -5.73
C GLU A 71 -4.37 4.73 -5.26
N VAL A 72 -3.44 5.65 -5.55
CA VAL A 72 -2.06 5.51 -5.09
C VAL A 72 -1.99 5.81 -3.61
N LEU A 73 -1.47 4.87 -2.82
CA LEU A 73 -1.35 5.00 -1.38
C LEU A 73 0.06 5.37 -0.94
N ALA A 74 1.06 4.92 -1.68
CA ALA A 74 2.45 5.11 -1.29
C ALA A 74 3.37 4.96 -2.50
N VAL A 75 4.60 5.36 -2.32
CA VAL A 75 5.63 5.22 -3.35
C VAL A 75 6.85 4.53 -2.72
N ILE A 76 7.37 3.52 -3.41
CA ILE A 76 8.59 2.81 -3.04
C ILE A 76 9.66 3.17 -4.05
N ASP A 77 10.83 3.58 -3.57
CA ASP A 77 11.97 3.86 -4.42
C ASP A 77 12.86 2.62 -4.48
N MET A 78 12.88 1.96 -5.62
CA MET A 78 13.72 0.79 -5.83
C MET A 78 15.16 1.23 -6.07
N PRO A 79 16.14 0.45 -5.60
CA PRO A 79 17.54 0.72 -5.94
C PRO A 79 17.66 0.82 -7.44
N GLY A 80 18.41 1.80 -7.89
CA GLY A 80 18.55 2.05 -9.30
C GLY A 80 19.15 0.88 -10.02
N GLY A 81 18.41 0.01 -10.41
CA GLY A 81 18.66 -1.21 -11.08
C GLY A 81 19.97 -1.32 -11.86
N ALA A 82 20.80 -0.79 -11.45
CA ALA A 82 22.02 -0.75 -12.16
C ALA A 82 22.50 -1.99 -12.80
#